data_275ff182174c08295bd7b342cd3a56c3
#
_entry.id   275ff182174c08295bd7b342cd3a56c3
#
_cell.length_a   1.000
_cell.length_b   1.000
_cell.length_c   1.000
_cell.angle_alpha   90.00
_cell.angle_beta   90.00
_cell.angle_gamma   90.00
#
_symmetry.space_group_name_H-M   'P 1'
#
loop_
_entity.id
_entity.type
_entity.pdbx_description
1 polymer ?
#
loop_
_entity_poly.entity_id
_entity_poly.type
_entity_poly.pdbx_seq_one_letter_code
_entity_poly.pdbx_strand_id
1 'polypeptide(L)'
;MAVCFRACLGPGPSATTRRAALAALAGMGVLGLGGCAALARPTGIPMDLLQDDSDCSNQAPVLLVLLPGANMTLAEMQDQGLVRALRQRRLAVDVLLVGATLNHLYDGSLLDRLRKDVIEPYRTRGYRRVWLAGISLGGFMAMAYALNHPGQIEGIVALAPYLGPEPLMQEIAAAGGPALWQHTVVPREGDRDQRLWRWLANRPADAPALHLGYGTEDRFAPGHALMAQTLNRSDVLTTPGGHDWPPWRRLWSAWLDRGLLPTACVAHRTAAHAACGMMQTVPPCQTE
;
A
#
# COMPACT_ATOMS: atom_id res chain seq x y z
N MET A 1 57.65 58.60 1.11
CA MET A 1 56.79 59.10 2.19
C MET A 1 56.05 57.90 2.80
N ALA A 2 56.52 57.44 3.98
CA ALA A 2 55.93 56.32 4.69
C ALA A 2 55.08 56.89 5.82
N VAL A 3 53.82 56.45 5.92
CA VAL A 3 52.93 56.78 7.03
C VAL A 3 52.64 55.50 7.79
N CYS A 4 53.24 55.42 9.01
CA CYS A 4 52.94 54.36 10.00
C CYS A 4 51.59 54.61 10.64
N PHE A 5 50.65 53.61 10.55
CA PHE A 5 49.50 53.51 11.42
C PHE A 5 49.76 52.54 12.54
N ARG A 6 49.82 53.03 13.75
CA ARG A 6 49.94 52.28 15.02
C ARG A 6 48.55 51.84 15.43
N ALA A 7 48.25 50.54 15.39
CA ALA A 7 47.03 49.97 15.95
C ALA A 7 47.22 49.77 17.48
N CYS A 8 46.33 50.39 18.26
CA CYS A 8 46.22 50.19 19.69
C CYS A 8 45.49 48.85 19.99
N LEU A 9 46.18 47.94 20.58
CA LEU A 9 45.64 46.71 21.14
C LEU A 9 44.95 47.04 22.48
N GLY A 10 43.62 46.97 22.58
CA GLY A 10 42.88 47.02 23.82
C GLY A 10 42.97 45.66 24.58
N PRO A 11 42.75 45.69 25.90
CA PRO A 11 42.87 44.46 26.73
C PRO A 11 41.78 43.43 26.39
N GLY A 12 42.21 42.19 26.20
CA GLY A 12 41.34 41.06 25.89
C GLY A 12 40.40 40.72 27.08
N PRO A 13 39.25 40.09 26.81
CA PRO A 13 38.25 39.77 27.83
C PRO A 13 38.81 38.77 28.86
N SER A 14 38.46 39.00 30.15
CA SER A 14 38.91 38.23 31.29
C SER A 14 38.42 36.77 31.25
N ALA A 15 39.15 35.87 31.89
CA ALA A 15 38.90 34.42 31.95
C ALA A 15 37.47 34.04 32.44
N THR A 16 36.81 34.93 33.15
CA THR A 16 35.45 34.76 33.66
C THR A 16 34.38 34.80 32.52
N THR A 17 34.59 35.65 31.50
CA THR A 17 33.68 35.74 30.36
C THR A 17 33.72 34.52 29.44
N ARG A 18 34.87 33.85 29.37
CA ARG A 18 35.00 32.61 28.57
C ARG A 18 34.26 31.42 29.19
N ARG A 19 34.19 31.32 30.53
CA ARG A 19 33.45 30.25 31.21
C ARG A 19 31.94 30.43 31.15
N ALA A 20 31.45 31.65 31.15
CA ALA A 20 30.02 31.94 30.98
C ALA A 20 29.53 31.65 29.55
N ALA A 21 30.36 31.93 28.52
CA ALA A 21 30.02 31.65 27.13
C ALA A 21 29.97 30.14 26.80
N LEU A 22 30.85 29.35 27.42
CA LEU A 22 30.86 27.87 27.27
C LEU A 22 29.70 27.19 28.02
N ALA A 23 29.24 27.73 29.14
CA ALA A 23 28.08 27.21 29.86
C ALA A 23 26.75 27.49 29.12
N ALA A 24 26.66 28.64 28.39
CA ALA A 24 25.47 28.96 27.58
C ALA A 24 25.37 28.10 26.31
N LEU A 25 26.47 27.64 25.74
CA LEU A 25 26.44 26.73 24.57
C LEU A 25 26.16 25.26 24.96
N ALA A 26 26.47 24.84 26.18
CA ALA A 26 26.13 23.50 26.67
C ALA A 26 24.65 23.35 27.02
N GLY A 27 23.94 24.45 27.35
CA GLY A 27 22.50 24.43 27.68
C GLY A 27 21.59 24.35 26.44
N MET A 28 22.02 24.77 25.24
CA MET A 28 21.23 24.73 24.02
C MET A 28 21.33 23.42 23.24
N GLY A 29 22.28 22.55 23.58
CA GLY A 29 22.51 21.26 22.89
C GLY A 29 21.57 20.14 23.31
N VAL A 30 20.83 20.25 24.43
CA VAL A 30 19.96 19.17 24.96
C VAL A 30 18.51 19.28 24.51
N LEU A 31 18.07 20.45 24.01
CA LEU A 31 16.70 20.64 23.53
C LEU A 31 16.47 20.19 22.08
N GLY A 32 17.55 19.86 21.32
CA GLY A 32 17.45 19.48 19.92
C GLY A 32 17.28 17.99 19.64
N LEU A 33 17.48 17.11 20.62
CA LEU A 33 17.43 15.65 20.41
C LEU A 33 16.08 15.02 20.75
N GLY A 34 15.14 15.79 21.32
CA GLY A 34 13.79 15.30 21.65
C GLY A 34 12.79 15.35 20.51
N GLY A 35 13.09 16.07 19.42
CA GLY A 35 12.12 16.34 18.35
C GLY A 35 11.93 15.21 17.34
N CYS A 36 12.90 14.34 17.13
CA CYS A 36 12.80 13.26 16.12
C CYS A 36 12.12 12.00 16.66
N ALA A 37 12.13 11.77 17.97
CA ALA A 37 11.44 10.61 18.57
C ALA A 37 9.92 10.74 18.60
N ALA A 38 9.39 11.97 18.53
CA ALA A 38 7.96 12.23 18.60
C ALA A 38 7.21 11.92 17.26
N LEU A 39 7.91 11.69 16.17
CA LEU A 39 7.32 11.37 14.85
C LEU A 39 7.25 9.86 14.57
N ALA A 40 7.93 9.04 15.35
CA ALA A 40 7.85 7.59 15.21
C ALA A 40 6.57 7.10 15.91
N ARG A 41 5.52 6.81 15.13
CA ARG A 41 4.34 6.15 15.69
C ARG A 41 4.72 4.72 16.10
N PRO A 42 4.40 4.27 17.32
CA PRO A 42 4.62 2.88 17.70
C PRO A 42 3.94 1.95 16.70
N THR A 43 4.59 0.84 16.36
CA THR A 43 3.92 -0.25 15.64
C THR A 43 2.94 -0.89 16.62
N GLY A 44 1.67 -0.51 16.53
CA GLY A 44 0.62 -1.12 17.33
C GLY A 44 0.45 -2.60 16.95
N ILE A 45 0.19 -3.44 17.92
CA ILE A 45 -0.09 -4.84 17.73
C ILE A 45 -1.43 -5.15 18.39
N PRO A 46 -2.46 -5.57 17.62
CA PRO A 46 -2.56 -5.69 16.15
C PRO A 46 -2.61 -4.34 15.41
N MET A 47 -2.52 -4.37 14.05
CA MET A 47 -2.72 -3.16 13.23
C MET A 47 -4.11 -2.56 13.47
N ASP A 48 -4.18 -1.22 13.50
CA ASP A 48 -5.47 -0.52 13.54
C ASP A 48 -6.25 -0.79 12.26
N LEU A 49 -7.53 -1.10 12.39
CA LEU A 49 -8.41 -1.43 11.28
C LEU A 49 -9.71 -0.65 11.39
N LEU A 50 -10.21 -0.19 10.25
CA LEU A 50 -11.55 0.37 10.13
C LEU A 50 -12.30 -0.42 9.06
N GLN A 51 -13.37 -1.12 9.45
CA GLN A 51 -14.22 -1.91 8.56
C GLN A 51 -15.44 -1.09 8.12
N ASP A 52 -15.81 -1.23 6.86
CA ASP A 52 -17.03 -0.69 6.27
C ASP A 52 -17.67 -1.79 5.43
N ASP A 53 -18.83 -2.27 5.87
CA ASP A 53 -19.53 -3.37 5.22
C ASP A 53 -20.39 -2.88 4.08
N SER A 54 -20.58 -3.73 3.08
CA SER A 54 -21.49 -3.49 1.95
C SER A 54 -22.95 -3.62 2.38
N ASP A 55 -23.86 -3.19 1.50
CA ASP A 55 -25.31 -3.38 1.69
C ASP A 55 -25.76 -4.83 1.48
N CYS A 56 -24.84 -5.79 1.36
CA CYS A 56 -25.19 -7.21 1.26
C CYS A 56 -25.80 -7.69 2.58
N SER A 57 -26.92 -8.42 2.51
CA SER A 57 -27.56 -9.02 3.68
C SER A 57 -26.69 -10.03 4.45
N ASN A 58 -25.64 -10.50 3.77
CA ASN A 58 -24.60 -11.36 4.29
C ASN A 58 -23.24 -10.80 3.88
N GLN A 59 -22.17 -11.52 4.23
CA GLN A 59 -20.81 -11.18 3.81
C GLN A 59 -20.73 -10.94 2.30
N ALA A 60 -20.07 -9.85 1.89
CA ALA A 60 -19.81 -9.58 0.49
C ALA A 60 -18.92 -10.66 -0.15
N PRO A 61 -19.04 -10.87 -1.48
CA PRO A 61 -18.21 -11.84 -2.19
C PRO A 61 -16.72 -11.50 -2.21
N VAL A 62 -16.37 -10.24 -2.00
CA VAL A 62 -14.99 -9.72 -2.04
C VAL A 62 -14.69 -8.90 -0.79
N LEU A 63 -13.52 -9.13 -0.22
CA LEU A 63 -12.89 -8.21 0.73
C LEU A 63 -11.92 -7.30 -0.03
N LEU A 64 -12.09 -6.00 0.10
CA LEU A 64 -11.17 -5.00 -0.41
C LEU A 64 -10.39 -4.36 0.73
N VAL A 65 -9.08 -4.54 0.73
CA VAL A 65 -8.18 -3.98 1.73
C VAL A 65 -7.53 -2.71 1.17
N LEU A 66 -7.75 -1.58 1.83
CA LEU A 66 -7.17 -0.27 1.47
C LEU A 66 -5.91 0.00 2.29
N LEU A 67 -4.78 0.17 1.61
CA LEU A 67 -3.47 0.38 2.19
C LEU A 67 -3.03 1.85 2.03
N PRO A 68 -2.60 2.50 3.12
CA PRO A 68 -2.29 3.93 3.12
C PRO A 68 -0.96 4.23 2.43
N GLY A 69 -0.83 5.46 1.94
CA GLY A 69 0.46 6.06 1.66
C GLY A 69 1.26 6.33 2.94
N ALA A 70 2.51 6.75 2.79
CA ALA A 70 3.34 7.15 3.92
C ALA A 70 2.64 8.26 4.73
N ASN A 71 2.56 8.07 6.03
CA ASN A 71 1.95 9.00 6.99
C ASN A 71 0.43 9.26 6.80
N MET A 72 -0.25 8.57 5.89
CA MET A 72 -1.71 8.62 5.81
C MET A 72 -2.35 7.98 7.03
N THR A 73 -3.43 8.59 7.51
CA THR A 73 -4.26 8.05 8.59
C THR A 73 -5.51 7.37 8.06
N LEU A 74 -6.14 6.50 8.87
CA LEU A 74 -7.43 5.90 8.54
C LEU A 74 -8.50 6.97 8.31
N ALA A 75 -8.54 8.01 9.16
CA ALA A 75 -9.46 9.12 9.02
C ALA A 75 -9.27 9.88 7.71
N GLU A 76 -8.03 10.16 7.33
CA GLU A 76 -7.74 10.83 6.06
C GLU A 76 -8.23 10.01 4.85
N MET A 77 -7.96 8.70 4.80
CA MET A 77 -8.45 7.85 3.71
C MET A 77 -9.98 7.84 3.63
N GLN A 78 -10.66 7.89 4.78
CA GLN A 78 -12.12 7.95 4.87
C GLN A 78 -12.65 9.29 4.38
N ASP A 79 -12.09 10.41 4.83
CA ASP A 79 -12.48 11.77 4.46
C ASP A 79 -12.28 12.05 2.98
N GLN A 80 -11.24 11.47 2.37
CA GLN A 80 -10.96 11.56 0.94
C GLN A 80 -11.94 10.77 0.06
N GLY A 81 -12.85 10.02 0.67
CA GLY A 81 -14.02 9.44 0.02
C GLY A 81 -13.74 8.16 -0.77
N LEU A 82 -12.66 7.43 -0.47
CA LEU A 82 -12.35 6.15 -1.14
C LEU A 82 -13.50 5.14 -0.96
N VAL A 83 -13.99 4.98 0.27
CA VAL A 83 -15.12 4.09 0.58
C VAL A 83 -16.42 4.62 -0.02
N ARG A 84 -16.66 5.94 0.10
CA ARG A 84 -17.86 6.59 -0.49
C ARG A 84 -17.99 6.31 -1.98
N ALA A 85 -16.88 6.32 -2.72
CA ALA A 85 -16.90 6.03 -4.16
C ALA A 85 -17.38 4.60 -4.47
N LEU A 86 -17.07 3.62 -3.62
CA LEU A 86 -17.56 2.25 -3.71
C LEU A 86 -19.07 2.17 -3.43
N ARG A 87 -19.53 2.84 -2.36
CA ARG A 87 -20.94 2.83 -1.95
C ARG A 87 -21.83 3.53 -2.97
N GLN A 88 -21.38 4.63 -3.58
CA GLN A 88 -22.09 5.30 -4.67
C GLN A 88 -22.34 4.39 -5.88
N ARG A 89 -21.47 3.40 -6.12
CA ARG A 89 -21.58 2.41 -7.19
C ARG A 89 -22.28 1.12 -6.75
N ARG A 90 -22.72 1.04 -5.49
CA ARG A 90 -23.34 -0.14 -4.90
C ARG A 90 -22.51 -1.41 -5.13
N LEU A 91 -21.17 -1.30 -5.00
CA LEU A 91 -20.30 -2.44 -5.17
C LEU A 91 -20.46 -3.40 -3.98
N ALA A 92 -20.62 -4.68 -4.29
CA ALA A 92 -20.77 -5.77 -3.32
C ALA A 92 -19.40 -6.18 -2.76
N VAL A 93 -18.74 -5.25 -2.04
CA VAL A 93 -17.43 -5.45 -1.42
C VAL A 93 -17.45 -4.94 0.01
N ASP A 94 -16.95 -5.74 0.94
CA ASP A 94 -16.65 -5.27 2.29
C ASP A 94 -15.25 -4.66 2.27
N VAL A 95 -15.09 -3.53 2.93
CA VAL A 95 -13.86 -2.73 2.87
C VAL A 95 -13.17 -2.74 4.22
N LEU A 96 -11.85 -2.87 4.18
CA LEU A 96 -11.02 -2.79 5.35
C LEU A 96 -9.90 -1.77 5.11
N LEU A 97 -9.96 -0.65 5.82
CA LEU A 97 -8.88 0.33 5.84
C LEU A 97 -7.86 -0.09 6.90
N VAL A 98 -6.59 -0.10 6.54
CA VAL A 98 -5.50 -0.62 7.38
C VAL A 98 -4.60 0.52 7.84
N GLY A 99 -4.36 0.62 9.14
CA GLY A 99 -3.49 1.60 9.77
C GLY A 99 -2.00 1.23 9.66
N ALA A 100 -1.52 0.89 8.46
CA ALA A 100 -0.11 0.63 8.24
C ALA A 100 0.70 1.93 8.28
N THR A 101 1.90 1.88 8.89
CA THR A 101 2.78 3.04 9.04
C THR A 101 4.17 2.75 8.47
N LEU A 102 4.97 3.81 8.27
CA LEU A 102 6.39 3.67 7.91
C LEU A 102 7.17 2.83 8.90
N ASN A 103 6.81 2.83 10.19
CA ASN A 103 7.50 2.04 11.20
C ASN A 103 7.42 0.55 10.93
N HIS A 104 6.25 0.04 10.46
CA HIS A 104 6.11 -1.36 10.04
C HIS A 104 7.03 -1.73 8.87
N LEU A 105 7.35 -0.74 8.01
CA LEU A 105 8.30 -0.94 6.92
C LEU A 105 9.74 -0.98 7.43
N TYR A 106 10.10 -0.07 8.36
CA TYR A 106 11.46 0.05 8.89
C TYR A 106 11.84 -1.08 9.83
N ASP A 107 10.92 -1.58 10.66
CA ASP A 107 11.15 -2.70 11.55
C ASP A 107 10.97 -4.07 10.88
N GLY A 108 10.59 -4.08 9.60
CA GLY A 108 10.40 -5.29 8.82
C GLY A 108 9.12 -6.08 9.14
N SER A 109 8.27 -5.59 10.04
CA SER A 109 7.06 -6.30 10.49
C SER A 109 5.89 -6.22 9.50
N LEU A 110 5.97 -5.33 8.50
CA LEU A 110 4.87 -4.96 7.62
C LEU A 110 4.10 -6.15 7.04
N LEU A 111 4.80 -7.03 6.32
CA LEU A 111 4.15 -8.14 5.59
C LEU A 111 3.60 -9.20 6.56
N ASP A 112 4.33 -9.46 7.64
CA ASP A 112 3.89 -10.41 8.66
C ASP A 112 2.65 -9.90 9.42
N ARG A 113 2.62 -8.60 9.75
CA ARG A 113 1.46 -7.95 10.38
C ARG A 113 0.27 -7.92 9.42
N LEU A 114 0.47 -7.54 8.16
CA LEU A 114 -0.59 -7.55 7.15
C LEU A 114 -1.18 -8.97 6.99
N ARG A 115 -0.35 -10.00 7.02
CA ARG A 115 -0.80 -11.39 6.98
C ARG A 115 -1.60 -11.76 8.22
N LYS A 116 -1.02 -11.58 9.42
CA LYS A 116 -1.58 -12.07 10.69
C LYS A 116 -2.78 -11.26 11.18
N ASP A 117 -2.74 -9.93 11.01
CA ASP A 117 -3.77 -9.06 11.56
C ASP A 117 -4.91 -8.79 10.58
N VAL A 118 -4.65 -8.92 9.27
CA VAL A 118 -5.59 -8.54 8.21
C VAL A 118 -6.03 -9.76 7.39
N ILE A 119 -5.13 -10.35 6.62
CA ILE A 119 -5.53 -11.30 5.57
C ILE A 119 -6.02 -12.63 6.16
N GLU A 120 -5.25 -13.26 7.05
CA GLU A 120 -5.60 -14.57 7.63
C GLU A 120 -6.91 -14.54 8.43
N PRO A 121 -7.16 -13.56 9.33
CA PRO A 121 -8.42 -13.50 10.07
C PRO A 121 -9.65 -13.40 9.17
N TYR A 122 -9.57 -12.59 8.10
CA TYR A 122 -10.70 -12.43 7.17
C TYR A 122 -10.87 -13.64 6.25
N ARG A 123 -9.79 -14.27 5.82
CA ARG A 123 -9.87 -15.56 5.11
C ARG A 123 -10.49 -16.66 5.97
N THR A 124 -10.18 -16.69 7.24
CA THR A 124 -10.79 -17.62 8.23
C THR A 124 -12.29 -17.35 8.39
N ARG A 125 -12.73 -16.09 8.28
CA ARG A 125 -14.16 -15.71 8.26
C ARG A 125 -14.87 -16.08 6.96
N GLY A 126 -14.17 -16.60 5.95
CA GLY A 126 -14.76 -17.10 4.70
C GLY A 126 -14.49 -16.27 3.45
N TYR A 127 -13.82 -15.12 3.55
CA TYR A 127 -13.46 -14.36 2.34
C TYR A 127 -12.46 -15.13 1.49
N ARG A 128 -12.89 -15.57 0.32
CA ARG A 128 -12.04 -16.29 -0.65
C ARG A 128 -11.39 -15.35 -1.67
N ARG A 129 -12.07 -14.25 -1.96
CA ARG A 129 -11.64 -13.25 -2.92
C ARG A 129 -11.19 -12.01 -2.17
N VAL A 130 -9.89 -11.74 -2.19
CA VAL A 130 -9.28 -10.59 -1.51
C VAL A 130 -8.59 -9.71 -2.56
N TRP A 131 -8.96 -8.46 -2.57
CA TRP A 131 -8.33 -7.42 -3.36
C TRP A 131 -7.57 -6.45 -2.46
N LEU A 132 -6.42 -5.99 -2.94
CA LEU A 132 -5.66 -4.93 -2.29
C LEU A 132 -5.74 -3.66 -3.15
N ALA A 133 -5.97 -2.51 -2.54
CA ALA A 133 -5.79 -1.23 -3.20
C ALA A 133 -4.88 -0.36 -2.34
N GLY A 134 -3.85 0.23 -2.92
CA GLY A 134 -2.86 0.98 -2.17
C GLY A 134 -2.38 2.22 -2.88
N ILE A 135 -2.15 3.28 -2.11
CA ILE A 135 -1.63 4.56 -2.60
C ILE A 135 -0.15 4.68 -2.21
N SER A 136 0.72 5.06 -3.13
CA SER A 136 2.14 5.31 -2.86
C SER A 136 2.80 4.11 -2.15
N LEU A 137 3.19 4.25 -0.88
CA LEU A 137 3.72 3.15 -0.06
C LEU A 137 2.72 1.98 0.03
N GLY A 138 1.41 2.26 0.10
CA GLY A 138 0.36 1.22 0.10
C GLY A 138 0.35 0.38 -1.18
N GLY A 139 0.63 0.99 -2.32
CA GLY A 139 0.80 0.26 -3.58
C GLY A 139 2.01 -0.69 -3.55
N PHE A 140 3.13 -0.23 -3.00
CA PHE A 140 4.30 -1.09 -2.74
C PHE A 140 3.93 -2.26 -1.80
N MET A 141 3.25 -1.97 -0.67
CA MET A 141 2.83 -2.99 0.29
C MET A 141 1.97 -4.07 -0.37
N ALA A 142 1.00 -3.68 -1.20
CA ALA A 142 0.12 -4.61 -1.90
C ALA A 142 0.90 -5.56 -2.81
N MET A 143 1.80 -5.03 -3.61
CA MET A 143 2.64 -5.82 -4.53
C MET A 143 3.65 -6.69 -3.77
N ALA A 144 4.31 -6.14 -2.75
CA ALA A 144 5.24 -6.90 -1.90
C ALA A 144 4.54 -8.03 -1.15
N TYR A 145 3.29 -7.82 -0.71
CA TYR A 145 2.49 -8.89 -0.10
C TYR A 145 2.21 -10.01 -1.10
N ALA A 146 1.74 -9.69 -2.29
CA ALA A 146 1.44 -10.68 -3.33
C ALA A 146 2.68 -11.48 -3.77
N LEU A 147 3.83 -10.81 -3.88
CA LEU A 147 5.12 -11.45 -4.16
C LEU A 147 5.51 -12.50 -3.10
N ASN A 148 5.30 -12.18 -1.81
CA ASN A 148 5.72 -13.05 -0.70
C ASN A 148 4.65 -14.08 -0.31
N HIS A 149 3.40 -13.90 -0.73
CA HIS A 149 2.25 -14.76 -0.40
C HIS A 149 1.43 -15.09 -1.65
N PRO A 150 1.98 -15.86 -2.60
CA PRO A 150 1.30 -16.19 -3.86
C PRO A 150 -0.03 -16.90 -3.61
N GLY A 151 -1.01 -16.65 -4.49
CA GLY A 151 -2.34 -17.24 -4.43
C GLY A 151 -3.27 -16.72 -3.34
N GLN A 152 -2.84 -15.77 -2.51
CA GLN A 152 -3.69 -15.21 -1.45
C GLN A 152 -4.52 -14.01 -1.89
N ILE A 153 -4.11 -13.32 -2.94
CA ILE A 153 -4.70 -12.09 -3.43
C ILE A 153 -5.18 -12.31 -4.88
N GLU A 154 -6.40 -11.87 -5.19
CA GLU A 154 -6.98 -11.97 -6.52
C GLU A 154 -6.58 -10.80 -7.43
N GLY A 155 -6.53 -9.59 -6.89
CA GLY A 155 -6.19 -8.41 -7.66
C GLY A 155 -5.63 -7.26 -6.81
N ILE A 156 -4.93 -6.36 -7.48
CA ILE A 156 -4.27 -5.20 -6.90
C ILE A 156 -4.61 -3.96 -7.74
N VAL A 157 -5.00 -2.88 -7.08
CA VAL A 157 -5.04 -1.53 -7.66
C VAL A 157 -3.95 -0.70 -6.98
N ALA A 158 -2.89 -0.40 -7.72
CA ALA A 158 -1.77 0.42 -7.25
C ALA A 158 -1.89 1.85 -7.77
N LEU A 159 -2.15 2.80 -6.87
CA LEU A 159 -2.24 4.21 -7.18
C LEU A 159 -0.93 4.90 -6.85
N ALA A 160 -0.22 5.39 -7.87
CA ALA A 160 1.06 6.07 -7.75
C ALA A 160 2.04 5.34 -6.81
N PRO A 161 2.29 4.02 -6.99
CA PRO A 161 3.02 3.21 -6.03
C PRO A 161 4.46 3.69 -5.85
N TYR A 162 4.99 3.59 -4.62
CA TYR A 162 6.44 3.64 -4.41
C TYR A 162 7.09 2.40 -5.06
N LEU A 163 8.15 2.62 -5.80
CA LEU A 163 8.82 1.56 -6.58
C LEU A 163 10.33 1.44 -6.29
N GLY A 164 10.77 2.08 -5.24
CA GLY A 164 12.19 2.14 -4.86
C GLY A 164 12.81 3.52 -5.04
N PRO A 165 14.09 3.67 -4.66
CA PRO A 165 14.79 4.93 -4.74
C PRO A 165 15.12 5.31 -6.19
N GLU A 166 15.28 6.60 -6.45
CA GLU A 166 15.57 7.14 -7.78
C GLU A 166 16.78 6.49 -8.49
N PRO A 167 17.92 6.19 -7.82
CA PRO A 167 19.04 5.49 -8.47
C PRO A 167 18.64 4.14 -9.09
N LEU A 168 17.74 3.38 -8.44
CA LEU A 168 17.25 2.12 -9.00
C LEU A 168 16.41 2.36 -10.26
N MET A 169 15.59 3.41 -10.29
CA MET A 169 14.82 3.79 -11.49
C MET A 169 15.73 4.16 -12.64
N GLN A 170 16.80 4.92 -12.37
CA GLN A 170 17.81 5.29 -13.36
C GLN A 170 18.57 4.06 -13.89
N GLU A 171 18.92 3.12 -13.02
CA GLU A 171 19.58 1.85 -13.38
C GLU A 171 18.69 1.03 -14.32
N ILE A 172 17.41 0.85 -13.98
CA ILE A 172 16.45 0.11 -14.79
C ILE A 172 16.25 0.79 -16.15
N ALA A 173 16.13 2.11 -16.18
CA ALA A 173 15.99 2.88 -17.42
C ALA A 173 17.24 2.76 -18.30
N ALA A 174 18.44 2.88 -17.73
CA ALA A 174 19.71 2.73 -18.44
C ALA A 174 19.92 1.34 -19.03
N ALA A 175 19.38 0.32 -18.40
CA ALA A 175 19.39 -1.05 -18.95
C ALA A 175 18.40 -1.27 -20.10
N GLY A 176 17.61 -0.26 -20.46
CA GLY A 176 16.58 -0.36 -21.50
C GLY A 176 15.21 -0.85 -21.01
N GLY A 177 14.96 -0.79 -19.71
CA GLY A 177 13.69 -1.13 -19.06
C GLY A 177 13.72 -2.42 -18.25
N PRO A 178 12.61 -2.74 -17.57
CA PRO A 178 12.55 -3.83 -16.60
C PRO A 178 12.86 -5.21 -17.18
N ALA A 179 12.41 -5.48 -18.42
CA ALA A 179 12.61 -6.76 -19.08
C ALA A 179 14.09 -7.07 -19.36
N LEU A 180 14.89 -6.06 -19.68
CA LEU A 180 16.33 -6.22 -19.89
C LEU A 180 17.09 -6.18 -18.58
N TRP A 181 16.74 -5.23 -17.69
CA TRP A 181 17.38 -5.05 -16.40
C TRP A 181 17.39 -6.33 -15.54
N GLN A 182 16.31 -7.09 -15.51
CA GLN A 182 16.22 -8.30 -14.69
C GLN A 182 17.33 -9.33 -14.95
N HIS A 183 17.98 -9.28 -16.13
CA HIS A 183 19.06 -10.18 -16.51
C HIS A 183 20.46 -9.65 -16.16
N THR A 184 20.56 -8.37 -15.82
CA THR A 184 21.84 -7.70 -15.55
C THR A 184 22.26 -7.71 -14.10
N VAL A 185 21.32 -7.91 -13.17
CA VAL A 185 21.53 -7.77 -11.72
C VAL A 185 21.17 -9.06 -11.00
N VAL A 186 22.08 -9.54 -10.15
CA VAL A 186 21.74 -10.55 -9.14
C VAL A 186 21.20 -9.83 -7.91
N PRO A 187 19.94 -10.07 -7.46
CA PRO A 187 19.39 -9.39 -6.30
C PRO A 187 20.24 -9.64 -5.09
N ARG A 188 20.55 -8.59 -4.36
CA ARG A 188 21.16 -8.74 -3.04
C ARG A 188 20.12 -9.32 -2.09
N GLU A 189 20.57 -10.21 -1.21
CA GLU A 189 19.72 -10.71 -0.15
C GLU A 189 19.20 -9.53 0.69
N GLY A 190 17.89 -9.47 0.91
CA GLY A 190 17.26 -8.37 1.65
C GLY A 190 16.88 -7.14 0.81
N ASP A 191 17.28 -7.02 -0.46
CA ASP A 191 16.87 -5.91 -1.32
C ASP A 191 15.43 -6.10 -1.82
N ARG A 192 14.50 -5.49 -1.07
CA ARG A 192 13.04 -5.59 -1.33
C ARG A 192 12.64 -4.95 -2.66
N ASP A 193 13.28 -3.84 -3.00
CA ASP A 193 12.91 -3.05 -4.17
C ASP A 193 13.36 -3.78 -5.45
N GLN A 194 14.57 -4.32 -5.48
CA GLN A 194 15.05 -5.12 -6.60
C GLN A 194 14.24 -6.42 -6.77
N ARG A 195 13.86 -7.07 -5.66
CA ARG A 195 13.00 -8.26 -5.71
C ARG A 195 11.63 -7.94 -6.30
N LEU A 196 11.04 -6.80 -5.93
CA LEU A 196 9.77 -6.34 -6.49
C LEU A 196 9.88 -6.11 -8.00
N TRP A 197 10.92 -5.42 -8.46
CA TRP A 197 11.13 -5.15 -9.88
C TRP A 197 11.34 -6.42 -10.71
N ARG A 198 12.05 -7.41 -10.17
CA ARG A 198 12.15 -8.71 -10.84
C ARG A 198 10.82 -9.44 -10.95
N TRP A 199 10.01 -9.37 -9.91
CA TRP A 199 8.67 -9.94 -9.94
C TRP A 199 7.79 -9.20 -10.96
N LEU A 200 7.86 -7.88 -11.03
CA LEU A 200 7.13 -7.09 -12.03
C LEU A 200 7.55 -7.46 -13.45
N ALA A 201 8.84 -7.62 -13.71
CA ALA A 201 9.38 -7.95 -15.02
C ALA A 201 9.08 -9.40 -15.47
N ASN A 202 8.84 -10.30 -14.51
CA ASN A 202 8.63 -11.73 -14.79
C ASN A 202 7.49 -12.29 -13.92
N ARG A 203 6.31 -11.68 -14.03
CA ARG A 203 5.15 -12.09 -13.23
C ARG A 203 4.72 -13.51 -13.59
N PRO A 204 4.52 -14.39 -12.58
CA PRO A 204 3.94 -15.72 -12.78
C PRO A 204 2.56 -15.64 -13.45
N ALA A 205 2.15 -16.67 -14.16
CA ALA A 205 0.85 -16.72 -14.82
C ALA A 205 -0.34 -16.70 -13.83
N ASP A 206 -0.11 -17.16 -12.60
CA ASP A 206 -1.06 -17.17 -11.48
C ASP A 206 -0.94 -15.94 -10.56
N ALA A 207 -0.11 -14.95 -10.95
CA ALA A 207 -0.02 -13.71 -10.21
C ALA A 207 -1.36 -12.94 -10.21
N PRO A 208 -1.69 -12.21 -9.15
CA PRO A 208 -2.94 -11.44 -9.08
C PRO A 208 -3.04 -10.44 -10.23
N ALA A 209 -4.25 -10.11 -10.66
CA ALA A 209 -4.46 -8.98 -11.56
C ALA A 209 -3.81 -7.72 -10.97
N LEU A 210 -3.13 -6.92 -11.80
CA LEU A 210 -2.41 -5.74 -11.33
C LEU A 210 -2.74 -4.53 -12.19
N HIS A 211 -3.36 -3.54 -11.57
CA HIS A 211 -3.82 -2.32 -12.21
C HIS A 211 -3.05 -1.12 -11.66
N LEU A 212 -2.43 -0.35 -12.55
CA LEU A 212 -1.62 0.81 -12.24
C LEU A 212 -2.36 2.10 -12.57
N GLY A 213 -2.40 3.04 -11.63
CA GLY A 213 -2.88 4.40 -11.89
C GLY A 213 -1.89 5.44 -11.38
N TYR A 214 -1.54 6.46 -12.19
CA TYR A 214 -0.65 7.52 -11.73
C TYR A 214 -0.89 8.86 -12.43
N GLY A 215 -0.50 9.94 -11.74
CA GLY A 215 -0.49 11.29 -12.29
C GLY A 215 0.69 11.50 -13.24
N THR A 216 0.47 12.17 -14.38
CA THR A 216 1.53 12.42 -15.37
C THR A 216 2.59 13.42 -14.89
N GLU A 217 2.24 14.23 -13.89
CA GLU A 217 3.11 15.24 -13.26
C GLU A 217 3.62 14.74 -11.88
N ASP A 218 3.37 13.48 -11.55
CA ASP A 218 3.87 12.88 -10.33
C ASP A 218 5.40 12.81 -10.36
N ARG A 219 6.05 13.20 -9.25
CA ARG A 219 7.52 13.13 -9.13
C ARG A 219 8.08 11.73 -9.35
N PHE A 220 7.25 10.69 -9.15
CA PHE A 220 7.61 9.29 -9.40
C PHE A 220 7.13 8.77 -10.76
N ALA A 221 6.55 9.62 -11.61
CA ALA A 221 6.05 9.23 -12.94
C ALA A 221 7.07 8.49 -13.80
N PRO A 222 8.37 8.81 -13.79
CA PRO A 222 9.38 8.02 -14.53
C PRO A 222 9.40 6.55 -14.10
N GLY A 223 9.36 6.27 -12.80
CA GLY A 223 9.28 4.90 -12.27
C GLY A 223 7.95 4.21 -12.62
N HIS A 224 6.83 4.95 -12.56
CA HIS A 224 5.53 4.43 -12.97
C HIS A 224 5.48 4.08 -14.47
N ALA A 225 6.12 4.88 -15.31
CA ALA A 225 6.25 4.59 -16.74
C ALA A 225 7.09 3.33 -17.02
N LEU A 226 8.14 3.06 -16.23
CA LEU A 226 8.88 1.79 -16.27
C LEU A 226 8.00 0.62 -15.84
N MET A 227 7.24 0.75 -14.76
CA MET A 227 6.30 -0.29 -14.31
C MET A 227 5.22 -0.56 -15.37
N ALA A 228 4.72 0.48 -16.05
CA ALA A 228 3.73 0.33 -17.11
C ALA A 228 4.22 -0.54 -18.28
N GLN A 229 5.53 -0.65 -18.51
CA GLN A 229 6.10 -1.55 -19.53
C GLN A 229 5.93 -3.04 -19.18
N THR A 230 5.66 -3.37 -17.92
CA THR A 230 5.43 -4.75 -17.44
C THR A 230 3.95 -5.15 -17.44
N LEU A 231 3.06 -4.26 -17.85
CA LEU A 231 1.61 -4.44 -17.79
C LEU A 231 0.97 -4.33 -19.18
N ASN A 232 -0.23 -4.90 -19.33
CA ASN A 232 -1.03 -4.62 -20.51
C ASN A 232 -1.48 -3.15 -20.49
N ARG A 233 -1.63 -2.55 -21.66
CA ARG A 233 -2.07 -1.16 -21.77
C ARG A 233 -3.44 -0.90 -21.10
N SER A 234 -4.33 -1.89 -21.11
CA SER A 234 -5.62 -1.84 -20.42
C SER A 234 -5.50 -1.76 -18.90
N ASP A 235 -4.38 -2.20 -18.34
CA ASP A 235 -4.13 -2.25 -16.90
C ASP A 235 -3.38 -1.01 -16.40
N VAL A 236 -3.26 0.02 -17.24
CA VAL A 236 -2.62 1.29 -16.90
C VAL A 236 -3.57 2.45 -17.14
N LEU A 237 -3.74 3.31 -16.14
CA LEU A 237 -4.46 4.58 -16.23
C LEU A 237 -3.54 5.73 -15.85
N THR A 238 -3.62 6.81 -16.61
CA THR A 238 -2.95 8.07 -16.29
C THR A 238 -3.93 9.22 -16.24
N THR A 239 -3.61 10.27 -15.48
CA THR A 239 -4.37 11.51 -15.41
C THR A 239 -3.43 12.67 -15.17
N PRO A 240 -3.74 13.90 -15.59
CA PRO A 240 -2.98 15.07 -15.17
C PRO A 240 -2.95 15.21 -13.64
N GLY A 241 -1.82 15.69 -13.10
CA GLY A 241 -1.61 15.98 -11.69
C GLY A 241 -0.44 15.22 -11.07
N GLY A 242 -0.08 15.63 -9.85
CA GLY A 242 1.09 15.19 -9.12
C GLY A 242 0.85 14.00 -8.20
N HIS A 243 1.66 13.94 -7.12
CA HIS A 243 1.59 12.89 -6.10
C HIS A 243 0.69 13.31 -4.95
N ASP A 244 -0.59 13.48 -5.22
CA ASP A 244 -1.58 14.04 -4.30
C ASP A 244 -3.00 13.47 -4.51
N TRP A 245 -3.95 13.88 -3.65
CA TRP A 245 -5.30 13.34 -3.63
C TRP A 245 -6.14 13.60 -4.89
N PRO A 246 -6.10 14.75 -5.58
CA PRO A 246 -6.94 14.96 -6.75
C PRO A 246 -6.72 13.92 -7.87
N PRO A 247 -5.51 13.61 -8.36
CA PRO A 247 -5.30 12.53 -9.33
C PRO A 247 -5.63 11.15 -8.76
N TRP A 248 -5.30 10.85 -7.50
CA TRP A 248 -5.62 9.54 -6.91
C TRP A 248 -7.12 9.27 -6.86
N ARG A 249 -7.94 10.27 -6.51
CA ARG A 249 -9.41 10.12 -6.53
C ARG A 249 -9.96 9.92 -7.92
N ARG A 250 -9.44 10.63 -8.95
CA ARG A 250 -9.85 10.43 -10.34
C ARG A 250 -9.51 9.02 -10.81
N LEU A 251 -8.30 8.57 -10.56
CA LEU A 251 -7.84 7.23 -10.92
C LEU A 251 -8.63 6.13 -10.19
N TRP A 252 -8.88 6.32 -8.89
CA TRP A 252 -9.70 5.41 -8.12
C TRP A 252 -11.09 5.27 -8.71
N SER A 253 -11.77 6.40 -8.96
CA SER A 253 -13.08 6.41 -9.61
C SER A 253 -13.05 5.69 -10.97
N ALA A 254 -12.06 6.00 -11.81
CA ALA A 254 -11.93 5.39 -13.13
C ALA A 254 -11.69 3.86 -13.06
N TRP A 255 -10.93 3.38 -12.07
CA TRP A 255 -10.76 1.93 -11.86
C TRP A 255 -12.05 1.26 -11.40
N LEU A 256 -12.81 1.88 -10.49
CA LEU A 256 -14.10 1.34 -10.05
C LEU A 256 -15.11 1.26 -11.20
N ASP A 257 -15.08 2.21 -12.14
CA ASP A 257 -15.98 2.24 -13.31
C ASP A 257 -15.66 1.17 -14.36
N ARG A 258 -14.51 0.48 -14.25
CA ARG A 258 -14.12 -0.61 -15.16
C ARG A 258 -14.71 -1.98 -14.80
N GLY A 259 -15.51 -2.07 -13.74
CA GLY A 259 -16.18 -3.30 -13.36
C GLY A 259 -15.23 -4.38 -12.79
N LEU A 260 -14.11 -3.99 -12.21
CA LEU A 260 -13.16 -4.92 -11.57
C LEU A 260 -13.78 -5.64 -10.36
N LEU A 261 -14.70 -4.98 -9.68
CA LEU A 261 -15.34 -5.44 -8.45
C LEU A 261 -16.81 -5.73 -8.69
N PRO A 262 -17.39 -6.73 -8.00
CA PRO A 262 -18.76 -7.14 -8.23
C PRO A 262 -19.77 -6.10 -7.72
N THR A 263 -20.94 -6.04 -8.39
CA THR A 263 -22.11 -5.26 -7.96
C THR A 263 -23.20 -6.15 -7.33
N ALA A 264 -23.13 -7.48 -7.54
CA ALA A 264 -24.10 -8.43 -7.02
C ALA A 264 -23.57 -9.13 -5.78
N CYS A 265 -24.36 -9.10 -4.72
CA CYS A 265 -24.15 -9.95 -3.55
C CYS A 265 -24.34 -11.43 -3.93
N VAL A 266 -23.58 -12.33 -3.31
CA VAL A 266 -23.81 -13.77 -3.49
C VAL A 266 -25.14 -14.13 -2.86
N ALA A 267 -26.08 -14.62 -3.67
CA ALA A 267 -27.29 -15.22 -3.13
C ALA A 267 -26.91 -16.43 -2.29
N HIS A 268 -27.43 -16.53 -1.07
CA HIS A 268 -27.35 -17.77 -0.31
C HIS A 268 -27.95 -18.87 -1.19
N ARG A 269 -27.13 -19.84 -1.59
CA ARG A 269 -27.68 -21.15 -1.89
C ARG A 269 -28.15 -21.70 -0.52
N THR A 270 -29.39 -21.37 -0.16
CA THR A 270 -30.08 -22.20 0.80
C THR A 270 -29.87 -23.61 0.27
N ALA A 271 -29.28 -24.46 1.07
CA ALA A 271 -29.31 -25.90 0.86
C ALA A 271 -30.80 -26.26 0.89
N ALA A 272 -31.47 -26.06 -0.25
CA ALA A 272 -32.77 -26.61 -0.49
C ALA A 272 -32.52 -28.12 -0.34
N HIS A 273 -33.03 -28.63 0.74
CA HIS A 273 -33.12 -30.06 1.01
C HIS A 273 -33.42 -30.75 -0.32
N ALA A 274 -32.50 -31.55 -0.78
CA ALA A 274 -32.76 -32.68 -1.61
C ALA A 274 -33.46 -33.75 -0.71
N ALA A 275 -34.61 -33.38 -0.16
CA ALA A 275 -35.63 -34.25 0.37
C ALA A 275 -36.66 -34.44 -0.75
N CYS A 276 -36.19 -34.79 -1.94
CA CYS A 276 -37.07 -35.35 -2.95
C CYS A 276 -37.14 -36.83 -2.70
N GLY A 277 -38.20 -37.23 -2.05
CA GLY A 277 -38.96 -38.42 -2.09
C GLY A 277 -38.28 -39.68 -2.64
N MET A 278 -37.78 -40.54 -1.76
CA MET A 278 -37.97 -41.97 -1.91
C MET A 278 -39.44 -42.27 -1.58
N MET A 279 -40.31 -42.14 -2.53
CA MET A 279 -41.60 -42.84 -2.54
C MET A 279 -41.30 -44.31 -2.73
N GLN A 280 -41.19 -45.05 -1.63
CA GLN A 280 -41.24 -46.49 -1.62
C GLN A 280 -42.67 -46.88 -2.07
N THR A 281 -42.77 -47.42 -3.26
CA THR A 281 -43.92 -48.15 -3.72
C THR A 281 -44.02 -49.47 -2.93
N VAL A 282 -45.02 -49.55 -2.04
CA VAL A 282 -45.41 -50.80 -1.36
C VAL A 282 -46.17 -51.65 -2.40
N PRO A 283 -45.78 -52.90 -2.68
CA PRO A 283 -46.60 -53.80 -3.52
C PRO A 283 -47.83 -54.26 -2.75
N PRO A 284 -48.95 -54.57 -3.44
CA PRO A 284 -50.19 -55.02 -2.79
C PRO A 284 -50.06 -56.42 -2.23
N CYS A 285 -50.56 -56.65 -1.01
CA CYS A 285 -50.80 -57.99 -0.44
C CYS A 285 -51.76 -58.76 -1.34
N GLN A 286 -51.32 -59.90 -1.84
CA GLN A 286 -52.21 -60.96 -2.37
C GLN A 286 -52.75 -61.75 -1.18
N THR A 287 -54.08 -61.78 -1.12
CA THR A 287 -54.84 -62.72 -0.24
C THR A 287 -55.00 -64.05 -0.96
N GLU A 288 -54.58 -65.13 -0.34
CA GLU A 288 -55.19 -66.42 -0.39
C GLU A 288 -55.21 -66.98 1.02
#